data_605900a9c8f5b709ba0d96d8f2ee95df
#
_entry.id   605900a9c8f5b709ba0d96d8f2ee95df
#
_cell.length_a   1.000
_cell.length_b   1.000
_cell.length_c   1.000
_cell.angle_alpha   90.00
_cell.angle_beta   90.00
_cell.angle_gamma   90.00
#
_symmetry.space_group_name_H-M   'P 1'
#
loop_
_entity.id
_entity.type
_entity.pdbx_description
1 polymer ?
#
loop_
_entity_poly.entity_id
_entity_poly.type
_entity_poly.pdbx_seq_one_letter_code
_entity_poly.pdbx_strand_id
1 'polypeptide(L)'
;MVPSVNIKSRILLVDDDEFTLTLLSRILERADYEIIQAQCGEDALNVILMQEPDIALLDINMPGMSGLDLANHLRTETAIPFMFLSATSDTEIVKQAVEYGAVGYMVKPVDVLNIVPTVEASLARAREIRQLKKSEVNLTSALASGRETSMAVGLLMAKFQSDRQVAFDVLRNFARSNRRPIHEVASMLLQAEETINQFKNLFSGK
;
A
#
# COMPACT_ATOMS: atom_id res chain seq x y z
N MET A 1 -0.74 -31.67 -6.56
CA MET A 1 -1.30 -30.50 -7.23
C MET A 1 -2.33 -29.93 -6.26
N VAL A 2 -1.99 -28.87 -5.52
CA VAL A 2 -2.94 -28.20 -4.63
C VAL A 2 -3.84 -27.37 -5.54
N PRO A 3 -5.18 -27.47 -5.46
CA PRO A 3 -6.07 -26.64 -6.26
C PRO A 3 -5.80 -25.18 -5.84
N SER A 4 -5.38 -24.35 -6.78
CA SER A 4 -5.36 -22.91 -6.58
C SER A 4 -6.80 -22.47 -6.31
N VAL A 5 -7.10 -22.08 -5.10
CA VAL A 5 -8.35 -21.39 -4.78
C VAL A 5 -8.33 -20.12 -5.62
N ASN A 6 -9.15 -20.11 -6.67
CA ASN A 6 -9.31 -18.93 -7.51
C ASN A 6 -10.09 -17.91 -6.67
N ILE A 7 -9.36 -17.08 -5.91
CA ILE A 7 -9.97 -16.00 -5.13
C ILE A 7 -10.43 -14.96 -6.13
N LYS A 8 -11.75 -14.81 -6.26
CA LYS A 8 -12.34 -13.77 -7.11
C LYS A 8 -11.92 -12.40 -6.61
N SER A 9 -11.57 -11.50 -7.53
CA SER A 9 -11.32 -10.11 -7.15
C SER A 9 -12.63 -9.44 -6.74
N ARG A 10 -12.59 -8.72 -5.61
CA ARG A 10 -13.73 -8.00 -5.04
C ARG A 10 -13.73 -6.55 -5.54
N ILE A 11 -14.87 -6.13 -6.06
CA ILE A 11 -15.05 -4.79 -6.62
C ILE A 11 -16.12 -4.08 -5.82
N LEU A 12 -15.79 -2.93 -5.25
CA LEU A 12 -16.76 -2.03 -4.62
C LEU A 12 -17.30 -1.07 -5.69
N LEU A 13 -18.62 -1.10 -5.91
CA LEU A 13 -19.34 -0.13 -6.74
C LEU A 13 -20.02 0.90 -5.86
N VAL A 14 -19.76 2.17 -6.11
CA VAL A 14 -20.36 3.29 -5.36
C VAL A 14 -21.02 4.25 -6.34
N ASP A 15 -22.35 4.32 -6.29
CA ASP A 15 -23.16 5.13 -7.21
C ASP A 15 -24.53 5.36 -6.54
N ASP A 16 -25.10 6.54 -6.60
CA ASP A 16 -26.43 6.83 -6.06
C ASP A 16 -27.57 6.37 -6.99
N ASP A 17 -27.24 6.05 -8.24
CA ASP A 17 -28.20 5.47 -9.20
C ASP A 17 -28.24 3.94 -9.09
N GLU A 18 -29.34 3.42 -8.54
CA GLU A 18 -29.60 1.98 -8.38
C GLU A 18 -29.58 1.23 -9.71
N PHE A 19 -29.98 1.88 -10.82
CA PHE A 19 -29.94 1.26 -12.16
C PHE A 19 -28.49 1.02 -12.58
N THR A 20 -27.61 1.99 -12.42
CA THR A 20 -26.19 1.89 -12.70
C THR A 20 -25.55 0.77 -11.86
N LEU A 21 -25.79 0.73 -10.55
CA LEU A 21 -25.31 -0.33 -9.66
C LEU A 21 -25.75 -1.71 -10.13
N THR A 22 -27.05 -1.87 -10.44
CA THR A 22 -27.60 -3.15 -10.89
C THR A 22 -27.00 -3.60 -12.21
N LEU A 23 -26.86 -2.68 -13.17
CA LEU A 23 -26.29 -2.98 -14.50
C LEU A 23 -24.82 -3.40 -14.39
N LEU A 24 -24.00 -2.60 -13.71
CA LEU A 24 -22.57 -2.88 -13.56
C LEU A 24 -22.33 -4.19 -12.78
N SER A 25 -23.09 -4.41 -11.71
CA SER A 25 -22.97 -5.64 -10.93
C SER A 25 -23.23 -6.87 -11.77
N ARG A 26 -24.32 -6.92 -12.52
CA ARG A 26 -24.65 -8.06 -13.38
C ARG A 26 -23.57 -8.35 -14.42
N ILE A 27 -22.96 -7.31 -14.99
CA ILE A 27 -21.91 -7.45 -16.01
C ILE A 27 -20.64 -8.01 -15.38
N LEU A 28 -20.22 -7.44 -14.25
CA LEU A 28 -18.99 -7.82 -13.58
C LEU A 28 -19.10 -9.20 -12.88
N GLU A 29 -20.25 -9.54 -12.29
CA GLU A 29 -20.53 -10.89 -11.76
C GLU A 29 -20.42 -11.96 -12.83
N ARG A 30 -20.93 -11.70 -14.05
CA ARG A 30 -20.77 -12.61 -15.20
C ARG A 30 -19.33 -12.78 -15.65
N ALA A 31 -18.48 -11.79 -15.36
CA ALA A 31 -17.04 -11.85 -15.59
C ALA A 31 -16.26 -12.41 -14.40
N ASP A 32 -16.95 -13.10 -13.48
CA ASP A 32 -16.39 -13.82 -12.32
C ASP A 32 -15.77 -12.90 -11.24
N TYR A 33 -16.27 -11.67 -11.09
CA TYR A 33 -15.95 -10.78 -9.97
C TYR A 33 -16.96 -10.93 -8.82
N GLU A 34 -16.51 -10.69 -7.59
CA GLU A 34 -17.36 -10.51 -6.41
C GLU A 34 -17.69 -9.03 -6.25
N ILE A 35 -18.98 -8.69 -6.21
CA ILE A 35 -19.42 -7.29 -6.21
C ILE A 35 -19.99 -6.91 -4.85
N ILE A 36 -19.55 -5.77 -4.37
CA ILE A 36 -20.06 -5.10 -3.18
C ILE A 36 -20.64 -3.76 -3.66
N GLN A 37 -21.82 -3.40 -3.21
CA GLN A 37 -22.51 -2.17 -3.61
C GLN A 37 -22.62 -1.22 -2.43
N ALA A 38 -22.51 0.09 -2.70
CA ALA A 38 -22.85 1.18 -1.80
C ALA A 38 -23.57 2.28 -2.58
N GLN A 39 -24.59 2.86 -2.00
CA GLN A 39 -25.41 3.91 -2.64
C GLN A 39 -24.95 5.32 -2.27
N CYS A 40 -24.01 5.48 -1.35
CA CYS A 40 -23.42 6.75 -0.95
C CYS A 40 -22.00 6.55 -0.41
N GLY A 41 -21.27 7.65 -0.25
CA GLY A 41 -19.90 7.62 0.26
C GLY A 41 -19.80 7.09 1.68
N GLU A 42 -20.74 7.39 2.54
CA GLU A 42 -20.78 6.95 3.94
C GLU A 42 -20.95 5.44 4.05
N ASP A 43 -21.84 4.84 3.24
CA ASP A 43 -22.01 3.40 3.17
C ASP A 43 -20.75 2.72 2.64
N ALA A 44 -20.10 3.32 1.63
CA ALA A 44 -18.85 2.83 1.08
C ALA A 44 -17.73 2.77 2.13
N LEU A 45 -17.61 3.78 3.00
CA LEU A 45 -16.64 3.77 4.10
C LEU A 45 -16.88 2.63 5.08
N ASN A 46 -18.15 2.36 5.43
CA ASN A 46 -18.50 1.25 6.32
C ASN A 46 -18.13 -0.11 5.70
N VAL A 47 -18.37 -0.27 4.40
CA VAL A 47 -18.02 -1.50 3.66
C VAL A 47 -16.50 -1.69 3.61
N ILE A 48 -15.74 -0.64 3.34
CA ILE A 48 -14.28 -0.68 3.24
C ILE A 48 -13.64 -1.17 4.53
N LEU A 49 -14.17 -0.77 5.68
CA LEU A 49 -13.67 -1.21 7.00
C LEU A 49 -13.90 -2.71 7.26
N MET A 50 -14.94 -3.29 6.65
CA MET A 50 -15.33 -4.68 6.90
C MET A 50 -14.85 -5.65 5.82
N GLN A 51 -14.72 -5.18 4.59
CA GLN A 51 -14.53 -6.03 3.41
C GLN A 51 -13.50 -5.40 2.47
N GLU A 52 -12.24 -5.58 2.68
CA GLU A 52 -11.18 -4.99 1.85
C GLU A 52 -11.36 -5.30 0.35
N PRO A 53 -11.96 -4.41 -0.47
CA PRO A 53 -12.10 -4.61 -1.92
C PRO A 53 -10.74 -4.47 -2.62
N ASP A 54 -10.59 -5.17 -3.75
CA ASP A 54 -9.38 -5.08 -4.58
C ASP A 54 -9.33 -3.77 -5.38
N ILE A 55 -10.50 -3.22 -5.70
CA ILE A 55 -10.67 -1.92 -6.38
C ILE A 55 -12.05 -1.34 -6.06
N ALA A 56 -12.16 -0.01 -6.03
CA ALA A 56 -13.42 0.72 -5.95
C ALA A 56 -13.72 1.48 -7.24
N LEU A 57 -14.95 1.37 -7.74
CA LEU A 57 -15.50 2.17 -8.83
C LEU A 57 -16.42 3.22 -8.20
N LEU A 58 -16.08 4.50 -8.37
CA LEU A 58 -16.71 5.62 -7.67
C LEU A 58 -17.43 6.53 -8.66
N ASP A 59 -18.73 6.70 -8.52
CA ASP A 59 -19.38 7.83 -9.18
C ASP A 59 -18.86 9.14 -8.57
N ILE A 60 -18.59 10.13 -9.43
CA ILE A 60 -18.09 11.43 -8.97
C ILE A 60 -19.18 12.25 -8.32
N ASN A 61 -20.38 12.23 -8.90
CA ASN A 61 -21.47 13.12 -8.54
C ASN A 61 -22.51 12.41 -7.67
N MET A 62 -22.23 12.25 -6.40
CA MET A 62 -23.15 11.69 -5.44
C MET A 62 -23.63 12.75 -4.44
N PRO A 63 -24.89 12.68 -3.94
CA PRO A 63 -25.34 13.55 -2.87
C PRO A 63 -24.60 13.24 -1.56
N GLY A 64 -24.36 14.27 -0.75
CA GLY A 64 -23.60 14.13 0.49
C GLY A 64 -22.09 14.07 0.23
N MET A 65 -21.45 12.96 0.54
CA MET A 65 -20.04 12.72 0.25
C MET A 65 -19.85 12.42 -1.25
N SER A 66 -19.15 13.29 -1.96
CA SER A 66 -18.83 13.09 -3.37
C SER A 66 -17.83 11.95 -3.60
N GLY A 67 -17.78 11.42 -4.83
CA GLY A 67 -16.77 10.42 -5.18
C GLY A 67 -15.34 10.95 -5.07
N LEU A 68 -15.12 12.25 -5.23
CA LEU A 68 -13.81 12.87 -5.03
C LEU A 68 -13.42 12.91 -3.54
N ASP A 69 -14.37 13.20 -2.64
CA ASP A 69 -14.14 13.16 -1.20
C ASP A 69 -13.82 11.74 -0.74
N LEU A 70 -14.58 10.75 -1.22
CA LEU A 70 -14.32 9.34 -0.95
C LEU A 70 -12.96 8.88 -1.50
N ALA A 71 -12.61 9.30 -2.72
CA ALA A 71 -11.30 9.01 -3.31
C ALA A 71 -10.14 9.59 -2.49
N ASN A 72 -10.30 10.80 -1.97
CA ASN A 72 -9.31 11.39 -1.08
C ASN A 72 -9.14 10.58 0.20
N HIS A 73 -10.24 10.12 0.80
CA HIS A 73 -10.20 9.23 1.97
C HIS A 73 -9.49 7.91 1.65
N LEU A 74 -9.85 7.25 0.54
CA LEU A 74 -9.18 6.02 0.10
C LEU A 74 -7.67 6.19 -0.07
N ARG A 75 -7.25 7.31 -0.64
CA ARG A 75 -5.84 7.63 -0.88
C ARG A 75 -5.05 7.84 0.41
N THR A 76 -5.64 8.52 1.41
CA THR A 76 -4.95 8.91 2.65
C THR A 76 -5.00 7.83 3.72
N GLU A 77 -6.11 7.12 3.83
CA GLU A 77 -6.37 6.20 4.95
C GLU A 77 -6.26 4.72 4.55
N THR A 78 -6.23 4.42 3.24
CA THR A 78 -6.21 3.03 2.76
C THR A 78 -5.18 2.81 1.66
N ALA A 79 -5.02 1.54 1.26
CA ALA A 79 -4.26 1.16 0.07
C ALA A 79 -5.17 0.66 -1.07
N ILE A 80 -6.49 0.90 -0.97
CA ILE A 80 -7.46 0.43 -1.96
C ILE A 80 -7.38 1.32 -3.20
N PRO A 81 -7.06 0.77 -4.37
CA PRO A 81 -7.07 1.51 -5.62
C PRO A 81 -8.50 1.82 -6.02
N PHE A 82 -8.67 2.92 -6.74
CA PHE A 82 -9.99 3.33 -7.22
C PHE A 82 -9.94 3.86 -8.64
N MET A 83 -11.07 3.78 -9.32
CA MET A 83 -11.34 4.42 -10.59
C MET A 83 -12.65 5.19 -10.53
N PHE A 84 -12.80 6.19 -11.40
CA PHE A 84 -14.00 6.99 -11.42
C PHE A 84 -14.97 6.58 -12.52
N LEU A 85 -16.26 6.72 -12.20
CA LEU A 85 -17.37 6.80 -13.12
C LEU A 85 -17.83 8.26 -13.19
N SER A 86 -18.04 8.83 -14.38
CA SER A 86 -18.46 10.22 -14.51
C SER A 86 -19.43 10.42 -15.65
N ALA A 87 -20.40 11.28 -15.45
CA ALA A 87 -21.34 11.68 -16.50
C ALA A 87 -20.72 12.61 -17.57
N THR A 88 -19.48 13.07 -17.35
CA THR A 88 -18.84 14.00 -18.27
C THR A 88 -17.44 13.52 -18.68
N SER A 89 -17.08 13.82 -19.92
CA SER A 89 -15.73 13.61 -20.47
C SER A 89 -14.87 14.87 -20.39
N ASP A 90 -15.21 15.81 -19.50
CA ASP A 90 -14.47 17.05 -19.33
C ASP A 90 -13.01 16.78 -18.96
N THR A 91 -12.13 17.37 -19.73
CA THR A 91 -10.67 17.21 -19.55
C THR A 91 -10.20 17.63 -18.16
N GLU A 92 -10.89 18.59 -17.53
CA GLU A 92 -10.52 19.05 -16.17
C GLU A 92 -10.83 17.99 -15.11
N ILE A 93 -11.95 17.30 -15.23
CA ILE A 93 -12.31 16.19 -14.32
C ILE A 93 -11.37 15.00 -14.51
N VAL A 94 -10.98 14.71 -15.75
CA VAL A 94 -9.97 13.66 -16.02
C VAL A 94 -8.62 14.01 -15.39
N LYS A 95 -8.18 15.26 -15.45
CA LYS A 95 -6.95 15.71 -14.78
C LYS A 95 -7.05 15.58 -13.26
N GLN A 96 -8.17 16.00 -12.68
CA GLN A 96 -8.42 15.81 -11.25
C GLN A 96 -8.36 14.35 -10.87
N ALA A 97 -8.98 13.44 -11.63
CA ALA A 97 -8.91 12.00 -11.38
C ALA A 97 -7.47 11.48 -11.31
N VAL A 98 -6.60 11.96 -12.23
CA VAL A 98 -5.17 11.62 -12.22
C VAL A 98 -4.46 12.18 -10.98
N GLU A 99 -4.73 13.43 -10.59
CA GLU A 99 -4.16 14.06 -9.39
C GLU A 99 -4.57 13.34 -8.10
N TYR A 100 -5.79 12.82 -8.04
CA TYR A 100 -6.25 11.97 -6.94
C TYR A 100 -5.61 10.59 -6.94
N GLY A 101 -4.93 10.19 -8.03
CA GLY A 101 -4.25 8.91 -8.15
C GLY A 101 -5.16 7.76 -8.58
N ALA A 102 -6.25 8.07 -9.28
CA ALA A 102 -7.13 7.06 -9.86
C ALA A 102 -6.36 6.14 -10.82
N VAL A 103 -6.62 4.84 -10.73
CA VAL A 103 -6.00 3.84 -11.63
C VAL A 103 -6.76 3.71 -12.96
N GLY A 104 -7.96 4.28 -13.05
CA GLY A 104 -8.79 4.27 -14.25
C GLY A 104 -9.87 5.35 -14.20
N TYR A 105 -10.54 5.52 -15.33
CA TYR A 105 -11.65 6.45 -15.50
C TYR A 105 -12.62 5.90 -16.57
N MET A 106 -13.91 6.08 -16.36
CA MET A 106 -14.96 5.61 -17.27
C MET A 106 -16.06 6.68 -17.39
N VAL A 107 -16.55 6.91 -18.61
CA VAL A 107 -17.59 7.91 -18.88
C VAL A 107 -18.95 7.24 -19.00
N LYS A 108 -19.97 7.77 -18.36
CA LYS A 108 -21.37 7.39 -18.50
C LYS A 108 -21.97 8.07 -19.78
N PRO A 109 -22.82 7.41 -20.56
CA PRO A 109 -23.29 6.04 -20.39
C PRO A 109 -22.19 5.02 -20.69
N VAL A 110 -22.07 4.03 -19.82
CA VAL A 110 -20.98 3.05 -19.90
C VAL A 110 -21.27 2.05 -21.02
N ASP A 111 -20.34 1.93 -21.97
CA ASP A 111 -20.42 0.89 -22.98
C ASP A 111 -20.12 -0.48 -22.35
N VAL A 112 -21.12 -1.36 -22.40
CA VAL A 112 -21.10 -2.72 -21.84
C VAL A 112 -19.86 -3.50 -22.28
N LEU A 113 -19.41 -3.32 -23.52
CA LEU A 113 -18.24 -4.03 -24.07
C LEU A 113 -16.91 -3.54 -23.48
N ASN A 114 -16.89 -2.32 -22.94
CA ASN A 114 -15.69 -1.71 -22.40
C ASN A 114 -15.57 -1.82 -20.87
N ILE A 115 -16.63 -2.24 -20.16
CA ILE A 115 -16.62 -2.33 -18.69
C ILE A 115 -15.54 -3.29 -18.19
N VAL A 116 -15.65 -4.56 -18.59
CA VAL A 116 -14.74 -5.62 -18.14
C VAL A 116 -13.29 -5.32 -18.53
N PRO A 117 -12.95 -5.00 -19.80
CA PRO A 117 -11.59 -4.65 -20.18
C PRO A 117 -11.00 -3.46 -19.39
N THR A 118 -11.81 -2.44 -19.10
CA THR A 118 -11.35 -1.26 -18.36
C THR A 118 -11.07 -1.61 -16.89
N VAL A 119 -11.93 -2.42 -16.27
CA VAL A 119 -11.73 -2.90 -14.89
C VAL A 119 -10.51 -3.80 -14.82
N GLU A 120 -10.31 -4.72 -15.76
CA GLU A 120 -9.13 -5.59 -15.81
C GLU A 120 -7.83 -4.78 -15.94
N ALA A 121 -7.80 -3.79 -16.84
CA ALA A 121 -6.66 -2.90 -17.00
C ALA A 121 -6.36 -2.11 -15.71
N SER A 122 -7.41 -1.61 -15.04
CA SER A 122 -7.30 -0.88 -13.79
C SER A 122 -6.81 -1.77 -12.66
N LEU A 123 -7.30 -3.00 -12.54
CA LEU A 123 -6.81 -3.99 -11.58
C LEU A 123 -5.35 -4.37 -11.83
N ALA A 124 -4.95 -4.55 -13.10
CA ALA A 124 -3.57 -4.84 -13.46
C ALA A 124 -2.64 -3.69 -13.04
N ARG A 125 -3.02 -2.44 -13.34
CA ARG A 125 -2.29 -1.24 -12.93
C ARG A 125 -2.20 -1.12 -11.41
N ALA A 126 -3.29 -1.39 -10.70
CA ALA A 126 -3.34 -1.39 -9.25
C ALA A 126 -2.35 -2.41 -8.63
N ARG A 127 -2.29 -3.62 -9.19
CA ARG A 127 -1.33 -4.67 -8.77
C ARG A 127 0.11 -4.23 -9.02
N GLU A 128 0.40 -3.63 -10.15
CA GLU A 128 1.74 -3.10 -10.48
C GLU A 128 2.18 -2.02 -9.48
N ILE A 129 1.32 -1.03 -9.21
CA ILE A 129 1.60 0.03 -8.23
C ILE A 129 1.85 -0.56 -6.83
N ARG A 130 1.03 -1.55 -6.43
CA ARG A 130 1.19 -2.23 -5.12
C ARG A 130 2.50 -3.00 -5.04
N GLN A 131 2.91 -3.66 -6.12
CA GLN A 131 4.21 -4.36 -6.20
C GLN A 131 5.38 -3.40 -6.14
N LEU A 132 5.31 -2.28 -6.86
CA LEU A 132 6.35 -1.24 -6.84
C LEU A 132 6.52 -0.65 -5.43
N LYS A 133 5.42 -0.26 -4.76
CA LYS A 133 5.46 0.23 -3.38
C LYS A 133 6.06 -0.79 -2.42
N LYS A 134 5.68 -2.07 -2.54
CA LYS A 134 6.25 -3.14 -1.70
C LYS A 134 7.75 -3.32 -1.94
N SER A 135 8.18 -3.27 -3.20
CA SER A 135 9.60 -3.35 -3.55
C SER A 135 10.39 -2.16 -3.02
N GLU A 136 9.84 -0.95 -3.09
CA GLU A 136 10.45 0.26 -2.53
C GLU A 136 10.63 0.16 -1.02
N VAL A 137 9.59 -0.25 -0.28
CA VAL A 137 9.67 -0.45 1.17
C VAL A 137 10.72 -1.51 1.53
N ASN A 138 10.73 -2.64 0.80
CA ASN A 138 11.71 -3.70 1.04
C ASN A 138 13.15 -3.23 0.76
N LEU A 139 13.36 -2.47 -0.32
CA LEU A 139 14.68 -1.93 -0.67
C LEU A 139 15.16 -0.93 0.38
N THR A 140 14.29 -0.01 0.79
CA THR A 140 14.59 0.99 1.82
C THR A 140 14.94 0.33 3.15
N SER A 141 14.16 -0.69 3.56
CA SER A 141 14.45 -1.51 4.75
C SER A 141 15.81 -2.24 4.63
N ALA A 142 16.10 -2.83 3.48
CA ALA A 142 17.36 -3.53 3.25
C ALA A 142 18.57 -2.58 3.31
N LEU A 143 18.44 -1.37 2.74
CA LEU A 143 19.47 -0.33 2.80
C LEU A 143 19.70 0.16 4.22
N ALA A 144 18.63 0.43 4.99
CA ALA A 144 18.72 0.82 6.40
C ALA A 144 19.39 -0.26 7.23
N SER A 145 18.99 -1.53 7.08
CA SER A 145 19.57 -2.67 7.77
C SER A 145 21.06 -2.87 7.43
N GLY A 146 21.43 -2.67 6.17
CA GLY A 146 22.83 -2.72 5.73
C GLY A 146 23.67 -1.59 6.34
N ARG A 147 23.10 -0.38 6.43
CA ARG A 147 23.76 0.77 7.07
C ARG A 147 23.98 0.55 8.56
N GLU A 148 22.97 0.10 9.29
CA GLU A 148 23.09 -0.21 10.73
C GLU A 148 24.15 -1.28 10.98
N THR A 149 24.14 -2.36 10.19
CA THR A 149 25.14 -3.42 10.28
C THR A 149 26.55 -2.87 10.05
N SER A 150 26.73 -2.01 9.04
CA SER A 150 28.04 -1.39 8.76
C SER A 150 28.51 -0.45 9.87
N MET A 151 27.59 0.32 10.47
CA MET A 151 27.88 1.19 11.60
C MET A 151 28.28 0.38 12.85
N ALA A 152 27.54 -0.70 13.14
CA ALA A 152 27.86 -1.60 14.25
C ALA A 152 29.23 -2.28 14.09
N VAL A 153 29.55 -2.70 12.88
CA VAL A 153 30.89 -3.23 12.54
C VAL A 153 31.97 -2.17 12.79
N GLY A 154 31.76 -0.93 12.30
CA GLY A 154 32.68 0.19 12.56
C GLY A 154 32.87 0.47 14.06
N LEU A 155 31.81 0.41 14.85
CA LEU A 155 31.86 0.56 16.31
C LEU A 155 32.70 -0.55 16.96
N LEU A 156 32.49 -1.80 16.56
CA LEU A 156 33.28 -2.95 17.05
C LEU A 156 34.75 -2.82 16.66
N MET A 157 35.05 -2.41 15.43
CA MET A 157 36.41 -2.14 14.98
C MET A 157 37.11 -1.10 15.87
N ALA A 158 36.44 0.02 16.12
CA ALA A 158 37.00 1.10 16.94
C ALA A 158 37.19 0.67 18.41
N LYS A 159 36.22 -0.05 18.98
CA LYS A 159 36.23 -0.43 20.39
C LYS A 159 37.21 -1.55 20.71
N PHE A 160 37.39 -2.49 19.79
CA PHE A 160 38.23 -3.69 19.98
C PHE A 160 39.49 -3.71 19.10
N GLN A 161 39.81 -2.63 18.41
CA GLN A 161 40.98 -2.48 17.53
C GLN A 161 41.12 -3.65 16.55
N SER A 162 39.99 -4.12 16.01
CA SER A 162 39.93 -5.27 15.08
C SER A 162 39.75 -4.81 13.64
N ASP A 163 40.07 -5.68 12.67
CA ASP A 163 39.71 -5.43 11.30
C ASP A 163 38.24 -5.66 11.01
N ARG A 164 37.79 -5.20 9.83
CA ARG A 164 36.40 -5.26 9.41
C ARG A 164 35.84 -6.67 9.34
N GLN A 165 36.64 -7.62 8.83
CA GLN A 165 36.19 -8.99 8.64
C GLN A 165 35.99 -9.68 9.98
N VAL A 166 36.89 -9.53 10.92
CA VAL A 166 36.80 -10.06 12.29
C VAL A 166 35.59 -9.48 13.00
N ALA A 167 35.41 -8.15 12.97
CA ALA A 167 34.27 -7.48 13.59
C ALA A 167 32.92 -7.95 13.00
N PHE A 168 32.83 -8.10 11.68
CA PHE A 168 31.63 -8.60 11.04
C PHE A 168 31.34 -10.06 11.42
N ASP A 169 32.37 -10.93 11.42
CA ASP A 169 32.19 -12.34 11.77
C ASP A 169 31.75 -12.52 13.24
N VAL A 170 32.29 -11.73 14.15
CA VAL A 170 31.87 -11.70 15.57
C VAL A 170 30.40 -11.29 15.66
N LEU A 171 30.00 -10.20 15.03
CA LEU A 171 28.61 -9.73 15.04
C LEU A 171 27.66 -10.78 14.46
N ARG A 172 28.02 -11.39 13.31
CA ARG A 172 27.25 -12.43 12.65
C ARG A 172 27.09 -13.69 13.51
N ASN A 173 28.17 -14.15 14.12
CA ASN A 173 28.17 -15.33 14.98
C ASN A 173 27.34 -15.11 16.24
N PHE A 174 27.43 -13.94 16.85
CA PHE A 174 26.58 -13.55 17.97
C PHE A 174 25.09 -13.56 17.57
N ALA A 175 24.75 -12.98 16.42
CA ALA A 175 23.37 -12.97 15.91
C ALA A 175 22.83 -14.40 15.71
N ARG A 176 23.64 -15.29 15.09
CA ARG A 176 23.29 -16.71 14.90
C ARG A 176 23.08 -17.45 16.22
N SER A 177 23.98 -17.29 17.17
CA SER A 177 23.90 -17.94 18.48
C SER A 177 22.65 -17.52 19.26
N ASN A 178 22.21 -16.29 19.07
CA ASN A 178 20.99 -15.75 19.70
C ASN A 178 19.72 -15.92 18.83
N ARG A 179 19.80 -16.58 17.67
CA ARG A 179 18.70 -16.76 16.71
C ARG A 179 18.00 -15.44 16.33
N ARG A 180 18.80 -14.39 16.14
CA ARG A 180 18.33 -13.06 15.76
C ARG A 180 18.92 -12.65 14.40
N PRO A 181 18.18 -11.86 13.61
CA PRO A 181 18.72 -11.21 12.43
C PRO A 181 19.90 -10.30 12.79
N ILE A 182 20.93 -10.25 11.95
CA ILE A 182 22.16 -9.47 12.21
C ILE A 182 21.87 -7.97 12.37
N HIS A 183 20.91 -7.43 11.61
CA HIS A 183 20.54 -6.02 11.70
C HIS A 183 19.87 -5.65 13.02
N GLU A 184 19.08 -6.55 13.61
CA GLU A 184 18.50 -6.33 14.95
C GLU A 184 19.60 -6.24 16.02
N VAL A 185 20.57 -7.15 15.93
CA VAL A 185 21.71 -7.13 16.86
C VAL A 185 22.56 -5.88 16.66
N ALA A 186 22.75 -5.45 15.40
CA ALA A 186 23.44 -4.22 15.07
C ALA A 186 22.74 -3.00 15.67
N SER A 187 21.41 -2.89 15.48
CA SER A 187 20.60 -1.82 16.04
C SER A 187 20.68 -1.77 17.58
N MET A 188 20.55 -2.92 18.25
CA MET A 188 20.70 -3.03 19.70
C MET A 188 22.08 -2.55 20.18
N LEU A 189 23.14 -2.92 19.48
CA LEU A 189 24.50 -2.51 19.81
C LEU A 189 24.68 -0.99 19.71
N LEU A 190 24.16 -0.40 18.63
CA LEU A 190 24.22 1.05 18.41
C LEU A 190 23.43 1.81 19.45
N GLN A 191 22.22 1.36 19.79
CA GLN A 191 21.37 1.96 20.85
C GLN A 191 22.04 1.89 22.23
N ALA A 192 22.66 0.75 22.56
CA ALA A 192 23.40 0.60 23.81
C ALA A 192 24.59 1.57 23.92
N GLU A 193 25.35 1.74 22.83
CA GLU A 193 26.48 2.69 22.79
C GLU A 193 26.00 4.14 22.90
N GLU A 194 24.91 4.49 22.23
CA GLU A 194 24.30 5.84 22.33
C GLU A 194 23.85 6.13 23.76
N THR A 195 23.21 5.16 24.42
CA THR A 195 22.79 5.27 25.82
C THR A 195 24.00 5.49 26.73
N ILE A 196 25.08 4.72 26.56
CA ILE A 196 26.31 4.88 27.35
C ILE A 196 26.92 6.26 27.10
N ASN A 197 26.93 6.76 25.90
CA ASN A 197 27.45 8.09 25.57
C ASN A 197 26.61 9.23 26.18
N GLN A 198 25.30 9.07 26.29
CA GLN A 198 24.45 10.04 27.00
C GLN A 198 24.85 10.15 28.48
N PHE A 199 25.04 9.03 29.17
CA PHE A 199 25.54 9.03 30.57
C PHE A 199 26.93 9.65 30.66
N LYS A 200 27.83 9.35 29.74
CA LYS A 200 29.18 9.92 29.69
C LYS A 200 29.16 11.45 29.61
N ASN A 201 28.27 12.01 28.84
CA ASN A 201 28.06 13.47 28.73
C ASN A 201 27.54 14.07 30.03
N LEU A 202 26.65 13.38 30.75
CA LEU A 202 26.13 13.81 32.07
C LEU A 202 27.22 13.82 33.15
N PHE A 203 28.14 12.88 33.12
CA PHE A 203 29.28 12.84 34.03
C PHE A 203 30.41 13.82 33.68
N SER A 204 30.53 14.18 32.38
CA SER A 204 31.58 15.10 31.91
C SER A 204 31.16 16.56 31.94
N GLY A 205 29.90 16.84 32.17
CA GLY A 205 29.31 18.19 32.27
C GLY A 205 29.39 18.83 33.63
N LYS A 206 30.52 18.64 34.35
CA LYS A 206 30.92 19.40 35.55
C LYS A 206 31.91 20.48 35.19
#